data_f82050b0076871ed7a8c67f9e33b98b2
#
_entry.id   f82050b0076871ed7a8c67f9e33b98b2
#
_cell.length_a   1.000
_cell.length_b   1.000
_cell.length_c   1.000
_cell.angle_alpha   90.00
_cell.angle_beta   90.00
_cell.angle_gamma   90.00
#
_symmetry.space_group_name_H-M   'P 1'
#
loop_
_entity.id
_entity.type
_entity.pdbx_description
1 polymer ?
#
loop_
_entity_poly.entity_id
_entity_poly.type
_entity_poly.pdbx_seq_one_letter_code
_entity_poly.pdbx_strand_id
1 'polypeptide(L)'
;MKKPLLFYTILLTIYSSCNKNDVNKNLESCYSNANTQSLVHNGTSRDYVLYIPDSYDGTSTVPLLLNFHGFGDSATNYMNNADMRTMAESETFILVYPQGSCSNGSSHWNPCPTGGDNKSTADDLGFVEAMINEISSQYDVDLKRIYAAGYSNGGMMAYGLANYKSDLIAAIASVSGAMLDCKGPTSHPMPIVHLHGTSDFVIPYEGDNYYRAAQSTLEYWIDFNNTSTNPTISIDNSRGIPIEYYVYGQGDASVSVEHYKFIGGDHVWFSTTYKGQNAAELVWNFVSQYDINGLR
;
A
#
# COMPACT_ATOMS: atom_id res chain seq x y z
N MET A 1 40.63 -66.77 42.56
CA MET A 1 40.86 -65.31 42.52
C MET A 1 40.40 -64.77 41.16
N LYS A 2 39.23 -64.14 41.11
CA LYS A 2 38.69 -63.53 39.88
C LYS A 2 38.82 -62.02 40.02
N LYS A 3 39.51 -61.37 39.06
CA LYS A 3 39.63 -59.91 38.98
C LYS A 3 38.34 -59.28 38.42
N PRO A 4 37.84 -58.13 38.91
CA PRO A 4 36.72 -57.46 38.33
C PRO A 4 37.15 -56.58 37.14
N LEU A 5 36.34 -56.63 36.07
CA LEU A 5 36.48 -55.83 34.87
C LEU A 5 35.77 -54.47 35.09
N LEU A 6 36.54 -53.42 34.95
CA LEU A 6 36.06 -52.04 35.14
C LEU A 6 35.54 -51.53 33.79
N PHE A 7 34.23 -51.29 33.69
CA PHE A 7 33.63 -50.66 32.52
C PHE A 7 33.72 -49.13 32.69
N TYR A 8 34.49 -48.50 31.82
CA TYR A 8 34.44 -47.02 31.63
C TYR A 8 33.30 -46.66 30.68
N THR A 9 32.28 -45.99 31.23
CA THR A 9 31.21 -45.37 30.43
C THR A 9 31.70 -44.00 29.97
N ILE A 10 31.96 -43.84 28.66
CA ILE A 10 32.27 -42.56 28.07
C ILE A 10 30.95 -41.84 27.83
N LEU A 11 30.73 -40.73 28.59
CA LEU A 11 29.61 -39.82 28.42
C LEU A 11 29.93 -38.89 27.24
N LEU A 12 29.36 -39.12 26.08
CA LEU A 12 29.44 -38.22 24.93
C LEU A 12 28.47 -37.07 25.18
N THR A 13 28.95 -35.91 25.57
CA THR A 13 28.18 -34.67 25.57
C THR A 13 28.09 -34.15 24.14
N ILE A 14 26.91 -34.30 23.52
CA ILE A 14 26.60 -33.68 22.25
C ILE A 14 26.32 -32.20 22.53
N TYR A 15 27.29 -31.35 22.23
CA TYR A 15 27.03 -29.91 22.11
C TYR A 15 26.25 -29.66 20.82
N SER A 16 24.96 -29.44 20.95
CA SER A 16 24.15 -28.91 19.85
C SER A 16 24.57 -27.46 19.63
N SER A 17 25.44 -27.24 18.67
CA SER A 17 25.73 -25.88 18.16
C SER A 17 24.49 -25.35 17.44
N CYS A 18 23.77 -24.46 18.11
CA CYS A 18 22.74 -23.66 17.42
C CYS A 18 23.46 -22.80 16.38
N ASN A 19 23.26 -23.12 15.12
CA ASN A 19 23.89 -22.46 14.00
C ASN A 19 23.22 -21.09 13.83
N LYS A 20 23.93 -20.00 14.17
CA LYS A 20 23.47 -18.62 13.99
C LYS A 20 23.13 -18.25 12.53
N ASN A 21 23.40 -19.15 11.58
CA ASN A 21 23.14 -18.93 10.16
C ASN A 21 21.68 -19.18 9.73
N ASP A 22 20.86 -19.88 10.55
CA ASP A 22 19.46 -20.13 10.19
C ASP A 22 18.52 -18.93 10.46
N VAL A 23 18.90 -18.02 11.36
CA VAL A 23 18.13 -16.79 11.63
C VAL A 23 18.28 -15.77 10.49
N ASN A 24 19.45 -15.74 9.83
CA ASN A 24 19.69 -14.81 8.72
C ASN A 24 19.04 -15.25 7.39
N LYS A 25 18.83 -16.56 7.15
CA LYS A 25 18.23 -17.03 5.91
C LYS A 25 16.77 -16.63 5.73
N ASN A 26 16.01 -16.48 6.81
CA ASN A 26 14.62 -16.06 6.77
C ASN A 26 14.44 -14.53 6.65
N LEU A 27 15.44 -13.75 6.98
CA LEU A 27 15.41 -12.28 6.83
C LEU A 27 15.76 -11.85 5.40
N GLU A 28 16.68 -12.56 4.73
CA GLU A 28 17.08 -12.24 3.35
C GLU A 28 15.96 -12.39 2.32
N SER A 29 14.92 -13.19 2.58
CA SER A 29 13.81 -13.39 1.63
C SER A 29 12.81 -12.24 1.57
N CYS A 30 12.79 -11.34 2.57
CA CYS A 30 11.85 -10.21 2.62
C CYS A 30 12.41 -8.93 2.03
N TYR A 31 13.68 -8.88 1.63
CA TYR A 31 14.33 -7.67 1.12
C TYR A 31 14.75 -7.85 -0.33
N SER A 32 14.40 -6.86 -1.15
CA SER A 32 14.85 -6.78 -2.53
C SER A 32 16.21 -6.09 -2.56
N ASN A 33 17.22 -6.75 -3.13
CA ASN A 33 18.60 -6.28 -3.13
C ASN A 33 19.01 -5.42 -4.34
N ALA A 34 18.07 -5.09 -5.23
CA ALA A 34 18.43 -4.38 -6.46
C ALA A 34 17.78 -2.99 -6.50
N ASN A 35 18.61 -1.95 -6.59
CA ASN A 35 18.21 -0.55 -6.80
C ASN A 35 17.29 0.04 -5.72
N THR A 36 17.45 -0.37 -4.46
CA THR A 36 16.73 0.23 -3.33
C THR A 36 17.57 1.32 -2.64
N GLN A 37 16.89 2.35 -2.17
CA GLN A 37 17.40 3.26 -1.16
C GLN A 37 16.98 2.77 0.22
N SER A 38 17.65 3.24 1.26
CA SER A 38 17.34 2.85 2.64
C SER A 38 17.41 4.05 3.58
N LEU A 39 16.54 4.05 4.58
CA LEU A 39 16.63 4.96 5.71
C LEU A 39 16.53 4.17 7.03
N VAL A 40 17.02 4.74 8.11
CA VAL A 40 16.88 4.14 9.44
C VAL A 40 15.65 4.72 10.13
N HIS A 41 14.66 3.86 10.43
CA HIS A 41 13.48 4.22 11.19
C HIS A 41 13.39 3.34 12.45
N ASN A 42 13.32 3.96 13.64
CA ASN A 42 13.29 3.28 14.94
C ASN A 42 14.40 2.23 15.11
N GLY A 43 15.63 2.55 14.64
CA GLY A 43 16.80 1.68 14.73
C GLY A 43 16.83 0.52 13.74
N THR A 44 15.87 0.43 12.82
CA THR A 44 15.80 -0.59 11.77
C THR A 44 16.00 0.05 10.41
N SER A 45 16.86 -0.55 9.54
CA SER A 45 16.96 -0.14 8.15
C SER A 45 15.70 -0.54 7.40
N ARG A 46 15.11 0.40 6.67
CA ARG A 46 13.90 0.22 5.87
C ARG A 46 14.19 0.68 4.44
N ASP A 47 13.80 -0.14 3.50
CA ASP A 47 14.14 0.04 2.09
C ASP A 47 12.95 0.58 1.29
N TYR A 48 13.23 1.23 0.14
CA TYR A 48 12.27 1.65 -0.85
C TYR A 48 12.91 1.80 -2.23
N VAL A 49 12.16 1.62 -3.30
CA VAL A 49 12.58 1.97 -4.64
C VAL A 49 12.10 3.39 -4.93
N LEU A 50 13.03 4.26 -5.27
CA LEU A 50 12.75 5.64 -5.68
C LEU A 50 12.93 5.77 -7.19
N TYR A 51 11.93 6.30 -7.88
CA TYR A 51 11.98 6.62 -9.28
C TYR A 51 11.78 8.13 -9.48
N ILE A 52 12.82 8.77 -9.99
CA ILE A 52 12.80 10.17 -10.39
C ILE A 52 12.65 10.21 -11.91
N PRO A 53 11.58 10.80 -12.46
CA PRO A 53 11.40 10.85 -13.91
C PRO A 53 12.43 11.77 -14.55
N ASP A 54 12.87 11.45 -15.77
CA ASP A 54 13.79 12.29 -16.55
C ASP A 54 13.18 13.66 -16.88
N SER A 55 11.85 13.76 -16.85
CA SER A 55 11.12 15.03 -17.01
C SER A 55 11.24 15.98 -15.80
N TYR A 56 11.70 15.51 -14.64
CA TYR A 56 11.97 16.34 -13.47
C TYR A 56 13.35 16.99 -13.55
N ASP A 57 13.39 18.30 -13.68
CA ASP A 57 14.62 19.09 -13.81
C ASP A 57 15.03 19.85 -12.54
N GLY A 58 14.29 19.70 -11.45
CA GLY A 58 14.54 20.39 -10.18
C GLY A 58 14.18 21.88 -10.17
N THR A 59 13.48 22.39 -11.17
CA THR A 59 13.09 23.82 -11.25
C THR A 59 11.68 24.09 -10.75
N SER A 60 10.87 23.06 -10.56
CA SER A 60 9.47 23.15 -10.13
C SER A 60 9.15 22.08 -9.09
N THR A 61 8.27 22.41 -8.17
CA THR A 61 7.74 21.42 -7.22
C THR A 61 6.84 20.42 -7.93
N VAL A 62 7.00 19.11 -7.62
CA VAL A 62 6.28 18.01 -8.25
C VAL A 62 5.54 17.16 -7.23
N PRO A 63 4.46 16.47 -7.61
CA PRO A 63 3.79 15.53 -6.72
C PRO A 63 4.68 14.35 -6.34
N LEU A 64 4.33 13.70 -5.22
CA LEU A 64 4.91 12.44 -4.77
C LEU A 64 3.81 11.38 -4.70
N LEU A 65 4.00 10.25 -5.38
CA LEU A 65 3.12 9.09 -5.29
C LEU A 65 3.84 7.93 -4.61
N LEU A 66 3.27 7.42 -3.52
CA LEU A 66 3.70 6.22 -2.82
C LEU A 66 2.80 5.06 -3.25
N ASN A 67 3.39 3.97 -3.81
CA ASN A 67 2.61 2.82 -4.28
C ASN A 67 3.04 1.55 -3.53
N PHE A 68 2.15 1.04 -2.66
CA PHE A 68 2.42 -0.01 -1.67
C PHE A 68 2.08 -1.40 -2.21
N HIS A 69 3.03 -2.34 -2.11
CA HIS A 69 2.86 -3.74 -2.54
C HIS A 69 1.89 -4.53 -1.65
N GLY A 70 1.41 -5.67 -2.15
CA GLY A 70 0.61 -6.63 -1.40
C GLY A 70 1.43 -7.46 -0.40
N PHE A 71 0.74 -8.25 0.45
CA PHE A 71 1.38 -9.15 1.41
C PHE A 71 2.32 -10.15 0.70
N GLY A 72 3.52 -10.34 1.24
CA GLY A 72 4.51 -11.29 0.75
C GLY A 72 5.27 -10.86 -0.51
N ASP A 73 4.98 -9.67 -1.06
CA ASP A 73 5.66 -9.16 -2.26
C ASP A 73 6.86 -8.26 -1.89
N SER A 74 7.62 -7.83 -2.87
CA SER A 74 8.71 -6.88 -2.70
C SER A 74 8.48 -5.61 -3.51
N ALA A 75 9.06 -4.50 -3.06
CA ALA A 75 8.99 -3.21 -3.74
C ALA A 75 9.42 -3.30 -5.21
N THR A 76 10.52 -4.03 -5.51
CA THR A 76 11.03 -4.19 -6.87
C THR A 76 10.11 -5.05 -7.75
N ASN A 77 9.58 -6.16 -7.22
CA ASN A 77 8.67 -7.02 -7.97
C ASN A 77 7.35 -6.28 -8.24
N TYR A 78 6.82 -5.59 -7.23
CA TYR A 78 5.59 -4.82 -7.37
C TYR A 78 5.75 -3.64 -8.35
N MET A 79 6.88 -2.95 -8.34
CA MET A 79 7.18 -1.92 -9.35
C MET A 79 7.06 -2.44 -10.78
N ASN A 80 7.43 -3.70 -11.04
CA ASN A 80 7.31 -4.30 -12.37
C ASN A 80 5.88 -4.76 -12.69
N ASN A 81 5.09 -5.15 -11.67
CA ASN A 81 3.72 -5.63 -11.85
C ASN A 81 2.67 -4.49 -11.88
N ALA A 82 2.92 -3.43 -11.14
CA ALA A 82 2.11 -2.22 -11.06
C ALA A 82 2.93 -1.00 -11.50
N ASP A 83 3.50 -1.10 -12.71
CA ASP A 83 4.44 -0.12 -13.24
C ASP A 83 3.74 1.21 -13.57
N MET A 84 4.14 2.27 -12.89
CA MET A 84 3.65 3.63 -13.11
C MET A 84 4.75 4.57 -13.63
N ARG A 85 5.94 4.06 -14.00
CA ARG A 85 7.08 4.90 -14.41
C ARG A 85 6.80 5.68 -15.69
N THR A 86 6.16 5.06 -16.69
CA THR A 86 5.78 5.77 -17.92
C THR A 86 4.85 6.95 -17.62
N MET A 87 3.95 6.78 -16.65
CA MET A 87 3.07 7.86 -16.21
C MET A 87 3.84 8.93 -15.42
N ALA A 88 4.78 8.52 -14.57
CA ALA A 88 5.65 9.46 -13.86
C ALA A 88 6.44 10.35 -14.83
N GLU A 89 6.89 9.79 -15.96
CA GLU A 89 7.54 10.57 -17.03
C GLU A 89 6.59 11.58 -17.69
N SER A 90 5.39 11.14 -18.08
CA SER A 90 4.46 12.00 -18.81
C SER A 90 3.85 13.10 -17.95
N GLU A 91 3.66 12.84 -16.67
CA GLU A 91 2.96 13.73 -15.74
C GLU A 91 3.90 14.45 -14.76
N THR A 92 5.19 14.12 -14.79
CA THR A 92 6.26 14.68 -13.96
C THR A 92 5.94 14.61 -12.47
N PHE A 93 5.94 13.39 -11.91
CA PHE A 93 5.85 13.16 -10.47
C PHE A 93 6.90 12.18 -9.97
N ILE A 94 7.34 12.35 -8.73
CA ILE A 94 8.25 11.40 -8.07
C ILE A 94 7.45 10.18 -7.63
N LEU A 95 7.95 8.98 -7.97
CA LEU A 95 7.27 7.72 -7.70
C LEU A 95 8.09 6.87 -6.74
N VAL A 96 7.44 6.33 -5.71
CA VAL A 96 8.09 5.51 -4.69
C VAL A 96 7.35 4.20 -4.52
N TYR A 97 8.10 3.10 -4.46
CA TYR A 97 7.61 1.78 -4.06
C TYR A 97 8.31 1.41 -2.73
N PRO A 98 7.65 1.62 -1.58
CA PRO A 98 8.23 1.27 -0.30
C PRO A 98 8.29 -0.24 -0.10
N GLN A 99 9.25 -0.72 0.72
CA GLN A 99 9.35 -2.11 1.15
C GLN A 99 8.71 -2.30 2.50
N GLY A 100 7.74 -3.20 2.58
CA GLY A 100 7.04 -3.56 3.81
C GLY A 100 7.96 -4.24 4.83
N SER A 101 7.56 -4.17 6.08
CA SER A 101 8.22 -4.87 7.19
C SER A 101 8.20 -6.38 6.98
N CYS A 102 9.19 -7.08 7.51
CA CYS A 102 9.28 -8.53 7.42
C CYS A 102 8.89 -9.21 8.75
N SER A 103 7.98 -10.17 8.68
CA SER A 103 7.67 -11.05 9.81
C SER A 103 7.43 -12.47 9.31
N ASN A 104 8.08 -13.44 9.96
CA ASN A 104 7.98 -14.86 9.58
C ASN A 104 8.28 -15.14 8.09
N GLY A 105 9.23 -14.42 7.51
CA GLY A 105 9.63 -14.59 6.11
C GLY A 105 8.66 -13.97 5.08
N SER A 106 7.66 -13.21 5.51
CA SER A 106 6.73 -12.49 4.64
C SER A 106 6.75 -11.00 4.89
N SER A 107 6.84 -10.22 3.83
CA SER A 107 6.73 -8.76 3.89
C SER A 107 5.27 -8.34 4.05
N HIS A 108 5.03 -7.25 4.75
CA HIS A 108 3.67 -6.78 5.03
C HIS A 108 3.66 -5.31 5.45
N TRP A 109 2.44 -4.76 5.54
CA TRP A 109 2.14 -3.44 6.06
C TRP A 109 1.26 -3.53 7.29
N ASN A 110 1.52 -2.67 8.26
CA ASN A 110 0.70 -2.43 9.46
C ASN A 110 -0.01 -1.08 9.32
N PRO A 111 -1.26 -1.07 8.86
CA PRO A 111 -2.00 0.18 8.60
C PRO A 111 -2.55 0.84 9.87
N CYS A 112 -2.47 0.17 11.01
CA CYS A 112 -2.97 0.68 12.30
C CYS A 112 -1.80 1.01 13.23
N PRO A 113 -1.92 2.06 14.08
CA PRO A 113 -0.87 2.39 15.05
C PRO A 113 -0.61 1.29 16.08
N THR A 114 -1.68 0.66 16.57
CA THR A 114 -1.61 -0.40 17.58
C THR A 114 -2.77 -1.37 17.40
N GLY A 115 -2.50 -2.66 17.59
CA GLY A 115 -3.56 -3.69 17.56
C GLY A 115 -4.20 -3.88 16.18
N GLY A 116 -5.46 -4.31 16.16
CA GLY A 116 -6.19 -4.61 14.95
C GLY A 116 -5.52 -5.75 14.16
N ASP A 117 -5.68 -5.71 12.84
CA ASP A 117 -5.12 -6.74 11.95
C ASP A 117 -3.66 -6.47 11.57
N ASN A 118 -2.93 -5.70 12.37
CA ASN A 118 -1.50 -5.56 12.22
C ASN A 118 -0.80 -6.92 12.38
N LYS A 119 0.12 -7.21 11.45
CA LYS A 119 0.81 -8.50 11.40
C LYS A 119 2.08 -8.53 12.25
N SER A 120 2.55 -7.36 12.66
CA SER A 120 3.71 -7.19 13.53
C SER A 120 3.60 -5.87 14.32
N THR A 121 4.65 -5.57 15.10
CA THR A 121 4.77 -4.32 15.85
C THR A 121 5.56 -3.24 15.11
N ALA A 122 5.88 -3.44 13.83
CA ALA A 122 6.61 -2.44 13.05
C ALA A 122 5.76 -1.18 12.85
N ASP A 123 6.39 -0.02 13.02
CA ASP A 123 5.77 1.29 12.81
C ASP A 123 5.88 1.69 11.33
N ASP A 124 4.96 1.15 10.51
CA ASP A 124 4.97 1.45 9.08
C ASP A 124 4.42 2.84 8.77
N LEU A 125 3.50 3.37 9.59
CA LEU A 125 2.99 4.75 9.44
C LEU A 125 4.11 5.79 9.69
N GLY A 126 4.91 5.60 10.73
CA GLY A 126 6.06 6.46 11.01
C GLY A 126 7.19 6.30 9.99
N PHE A 127 7.39 5.08 9.46
CA PHE A 127 8.35 4.85 8.37
C PHE A 127 7.98 5.65 7.12
N VAL A 128 6.70 5.67 6.73
CA VAL A 128 6.24 6.45 5.58
C VAL A 128 6.45 7.93 5.77
N GLU A 129 6.15 8.48 6.95
CA GLU A 129 6.43 9.88 7.29
C GLU A 129 7.94 10.20 7.19
N ALA A 130 8.80 9.34 7.76
CA ALA A 130 10.24 9.51 7.68
C ALA A 130 10.75 9.47 6.22
N MET A 131 10.21 8.59 5.39
CA MET A 131 10.55 8.47 3.97
C MET A 131 10.10 9.71 3.17
N ILE A 132 8.90 10.23 3.40
CA ILE A 132 8.42 11.49 2.79
C ILE A 132 9.39 12.63 3.15
N ASN A 133 9.77 12.75 4.42
CA ASN A 133 10.69 13.80 4.89
C ASN A 133 12.08 13.65 4.25
N GLU A 134 12.61 12.43 4.15
CA GLU A 134 13.91 12.16 3.51
C GLU A 134 13.90 12.56 2.03
N ILE A 135 12.87 12.15 1.28
CA ILE A 135 12.73 12.46 -0.15
C ILE A 135 12.54 13.97 -0.35
N SER A 136 11.69 14.62 0.44
CA SER A 136 11.42 16.06 0.35
C SER A 136 12.62 16.92 0.76
N SER A 137 13.60 16.36 1.49
CA SER A 137 14.86 17.04 1.79
C SER A 137 15.82 17.08 0.60
N GLN A 138 15.64 16.17 -0.39
CA GLN A 138 16.52 15.99 -1.53
C GLN A 138 15.92 16.50 -2.85
N TYR A 139 14.59 16.55 -2.94
CA TYR A 139 13.85 16.91 -4.15
C TYR A 139 12.74 17.92 -3.83
N ASP A 140 12.42 18.79 -4.78
CA ASP A 140 11.34 19.79 -4.66
C ASP A 140 9.96 19.11 -4.77
N VAL A 141 9.55 18.42 -3.68
CA VAL A 141 8.23 17.79 -3.56
C VAL A 141 7.19 18.85 -3.18
N ASP A 142 6.06 18.86 -3.89
CA ASP A 142 4.89 19.61 -3.46
C ASP A 142 4.21 18.88 -2.29
N LEU A 143 4.49 19.33 -1.07
CA LEU A 143 3.97 18.74 0.17
C LEU A 143 2.43 18.78 0.28
N LYS A 144 1.74 19.52 -0.61
CA LYS A 144 0.28 19.49 -0.70
C LYS A 144 -0.23 18.41 -1.63
N ARG A 145 0.63 17.77 -2.42
CA ARG A 145 0.29 16.76 -3.42
C ARG A 145 1.07 15.48 -3.20
N ILE A 146 0.90 14.90 -2.02
CA ILE A 146 1.45 13.58 -1.69
C ILE A 146 0.30 12.59 -1.68
N TYR A 147 0.44 11.51 -2.44
CA TYR A 147 -0.62 10.54 -2.67
C TYR A 147 -0.17 9.14 -2.23
N ALA A 148 -1.13 8.34 -1.78
CA ALA A 148 -0.87 6.94 -1.43
C ALA A 148 -1.78 6.01 -2.26
N ALA A 149 -1.16 5.07 -2.96
CA ALA A 149 -1.84 4.01 -3.67
C ALA A 149 -1.32 2.65 -3.21
N GLY A 150 -2.09 1.58 -3.37
CA GLY A 150 -1.58 0.26 -3.06
C GLY A 150 -2.53 -0.87 -3.43
N TYR A 151 -1.97 -2.07 -3.46
CA TYR A 151 -2.64 -3.31 -3.79
C TYR A 151 -2.79 -4.20 -2.55
N SER A 152 -3.99 -4.82 -2.35
CA SER A 152 -4.22 -5.79 -1.28
C SER A 152 -3.85 -5.19 0.09
N ASN A 153 -2.91 -5.78 0.84
CA ASN A 153 -2.37 -5.22 2.09
C ASN A 153 -1.76 -3.81 1.89
N GLY A 154 -1.22 -3.48 0.70
CA GLY A 154 -0.81 -2.13 0.35
C GLY A 154 -1.98 -1.15 0.20
N GLY A 155 -3.13 -1.63 -0.31
CA GLY A 155 -4.38 -0.86 -0.33
C GLY A 155 -4.92 -0.59 1.08
N MET A 156 -4.76 -1.56 2.00
CA MET A 156 -5.04 -1.35 3.43
C MET A 156 -4.13 -0.28 4.02
N MET A 157 -2.83 -0.26 3.63
CA MET A 157 -1.88 0.76 4.07
C MET A 157 -2.27 2.16 3.58
N ALA A 158 -2.77 2.30 2.35
CA ALA A 158 -3.30 3.57 1.85
C ALA A 158 -4.47 4.08 2.72
N TYR A 159 -5.40 3.22 3.11
CA TYR A 159 -6.46 3.58 4.09
C TYR A 159 -5.90 3.94 5.46
N GLY A 160 -4.88 3.23 5.94
CA GLY A 160 -4.20 3.55 7.19
C GLY A 160 -3.60 4.95 7.17
N LEU A 161 -2.96 5.33 6.07
CA LEU A 161 -2.39 6.67 5.87
C LEU A 161 -3.50 7.74 5.81
N ALA A 162 -4.61 7.49 5.10
CA ALA A 162 -5.76 8.39 5.09
C ALA A 162 -6.32 8.63 6.50
N ASN A 163 -6.33 7.61 7.35
CA ASN A 163 -6.82 7.70 8.71
C ASN A 163 -5.85 8.38 9.69
N TYR A 164 -4.53 8.11 9.59
CA TYR A 164 -3.57 8.49 10.64
C TYR A 164 -2.48 9.46 10.19
N LYS A 165 -2.36 9.70 8.89
CA LYS A 165 -1.37 10.61 8.28
C LYS A 165 -2.02 11.53 7.24
N SER A 166 -3.28 11.87 7.46
CA SER A 166 -4.03 12.75 6.56
C SER A 166 -3.44 14.16 6.48
N ASP A 167 -2.65 14.59 7.47
CA ASP A 167 -1.87 15.82 7.42
C ASP A 167 -0.76 15.80 6.35
N LEU A 168 -0.38 14.61 5.87
CA LEU A 168 0.62 14.42 4.81
C LEU A 168 0.00 13.99 3.47
N ILE A 169 -1.13 13.28 3.50
CA ILE A 169 -1.70 12.61 2.32
C ILE A 169 -2.90 13.37 1.78
N ALA A 170 -2.85 13.77 0.51
CA ALA A 170 -3.90 14.53 -0.14
C ALA A 170 -5.04 13.69 -0.73
N ALA A 171 -4.73 12.48 -1.21
CA ALA A 171 -5.71 11.54 -1.76
C ALA A 171 -5.16 10.11 -1.73
N ILE A 172 -6.05 9.11 -1.72
CA ILE A 172 -5.63 7.71 -1.75
C ILE A 172 -6.34 6.90 -2.83
N ALA A 173 -5.67 5.80 -3.24
CA ALA A 173 -6.23 4.77 -4.10
C ALA A 173 -5.98 3.38 -3.49
N SER A 174 -7.04 2.57 -3.38
CA SER A 174 -6.95 1.18 -2.92
C SER A 174 -7.39 0.22 -4.02
N VAL A 175 -6.51 -0.71 -4.39
CA VAL A 175 -6.80 -1.75 -5.38
C VAL A 175 -6.86 -3.09 -4.67
N SER A 176 -8.03 -3.74 -4.72
CA SER A 176 -8.31 -5.03 -4.05
C SER A 176 -7.91 -5.03 -2.56
N GLY A 177 -8.01 -3.89 -1.88
CA GLY A 177 -7.70 -3.75 -0.46
C GLY A 177 -8.95 -3.48 0.37
N ALA A 178 -8.91 -3.71 1.68
CA ALA A 178 -9.98 -3.38 2.60
C ALA A 178 -9.55 -2.30 3.60
N MET A 179 -10.47 -1.44 4.01
CA MET A 179 -10.23 -0.58 5.16
C MET A 179 -10.41 -1.40 6.45
N LEU A 180 -9.38 -1.43 7.29
CA LEU A 180 -9.45 -2.09 8.59
C LEU A 180 -10.27 -1.27 9.60
N ASP A 181 -10.65 -1.89 10.72
CA ASP A 181 -11.49 -1.22 11.72
C ASP A 181 -10.76 -0.17 12.58
N CYS A 182 -9.46 -0.02 12.44
CA CYS A 182 -8.71 1.05 13.06
C CYS A 182 -9.00 2.39 12.35
N LYS A 183 -9.81 3.21 12.96
CA LYS A 183 -10.16 4.56 12.48
C LYS A 183 -9.28 5.60 13.17
N GLY A 184 -8.85 6.59 12.41
CA GLY A 184 -7.95 7.65 12.88
C GLY A 184 -8.57 9.04 12.83
N PRO A 185 -7.85 10.04 13.34
CA PRO A 185 -8.27 11.43 13.32
C PRO A 185 -7.97 12.08 11.97
N THR A 186 -8.65 11.63 10.89
CA THR A 186 -8.52 12.27 9.56
C THR A 186 -8.82 13.77 9.67
N SER A 187 -7.91 14.62 9.19
CA SER A 187 -7.90 16.05 9.46
C SER A 187 -8.59 16.92 8.40
N HIS A 188 -8.86 16.35 7.21
CA HIS A 188 -9.52 17.05 6.10
C HIS A 188 -10.36 16.07 5.29
N PRO A 189 -11.32 16.54 4.46
CA PRO A 189 -12.04 15.67 3.52
C PRO A 189 -11.05 14.92 2.64
N MET A 190 -11.15 13.58 2.62
CA MET A 190 -10.16 12.69 2.00
C MET A 190 -10.70 12.11 0.70
N PRO A 191 -10.17 12.50 -0.47
CA PRO A 191 -10.53 11.87 -1.74
C PRO A 191 -10.11 10.40 -1.78
N ILE A 192 -11.05 9.52 -2.14
CA ILE A 192 -10.84 8.07 -2.16
C ILE A 192 -11.23 7.50 -3.52
N VAL A 193 -10.35 6.71 -4.14
CA VAL A 193 -10.74 5.80 -5.21
C VAL A 193 -10.49 4.36 -4.80
N HIS A 194 -11.51 3.51 -4.98
CA HIS A 194 -11.47 2.08 -4.67
C HIS A 194 -11.72 1.25 -5.92
N LEU A 195 -10.78 0.36 -6.26
CA LEU A 195 -10.88 -0.58 -7.37
C LEU A 195 -10.99 -1.99 -6.80
N HIS A 196 -12.08 -2.75 -7.11
CA HIS A 196 -12.26 -4.08 -6.52
C HIS A 196 -13.02 -5.04 -7.43
N GLY A 197 -12.58 -6.30 -7.44
CA GLY A 197 -13.24 -7.38 -8.16
C GLY A 197 -14.33 -8.06 -7.34
N THR A 198 -15.50 -8.33 -7.96
CA THR A 198 -16.62 -8.95 -7.23
C THR A 198 -16.42 -10.44 -6.96
N SER A 199 -15.45 -11.08 -7.62
CA SER A 199 -15.07 -12.48 -7.38
C SER A 199 -13.75 -12.62 -6.61
N ASP A 200 -13.30 -11.53 -5.96
CA ASP A 200 -12.12 -11.55 -5.09
C ASP A 200 -12.37 -12.51 -3.91
N PHE A 201 -11.60 -13.61 -3.86
CA PHE A 201 -11.70 -14.64 -2.82
C PHE A 201 -10.64 -14.48 -1.72
N VAL A 202 -9.70 -13.53 -1.85
CA VAL A 202 -8.66 -13.23 -0.85
C VAL A 202 -9.15 -12.13 0.09
N ILE A 203 -9.66 -11.02 -0.49
CA ILE A 203 -10.34 -9.94 0.22
C ILE A 203 -11.76 -9.86 -0.35
N PRO A 204 -12.73 -10.61 0.23
CA PRO A 204 -14.07 -10.72 -0.36
C PRO A 204 -14.75 -9.36 -0.53
N TYR A 205 -15.27 -9.10 -1.73
CA TYR A 205 -15.98 -7.85 -2.06
C TYR A 205 -17.13 -7.56 -1.09
N GLU A 206 -17.89 -8.59 -0.72
CA GLU A 206 -19.01 -8.51 0.22
C GLU A 206 -18.54 -8.54 1.68
N GLY A 207 -17.23 -8.62 1.92
CA GLY A 207 -16.65 -8.75 3.24
C GLY A 207 -16.83 -10.13 3.85
N ASP A 208 -16.22 -10.33 5.01
CA ASP A 208 -16.34 -11.54 5.83
C ASP A 208 -16.12 -11.22 7.32
N ASN A 209 -15.77 -12.24 8.12
CA ASN A 209 -15.47 -12.05 9.55
C ASN A 209 -14.16 -11.28 9.82
N TYR A 210 -13.29 -11.12 8.79
CA TYR A 210 -11.98 -10.50 8.90
C TYR A 210 -11.89 -9.16 8.17
N TYR A 211 -12.62 -9.03 7.06
CA TYR A 211 -12.54 -7.87 6.19
C TYR A 211 -13.90 -7.19 6.02
N ARG A 212 -13.88 -5.88 6.12
CA ARG A 212 -15.05 -5.05 5.84
C ARG A 212 -15.43 -5.15 4.36
N ALA A 213 -16.73 -5.22 4.06
CA ALA A 213 -17.22 -5.15 2.69
C ALA A 213 -16.77 -3.86 2.00
N ALA A 214 -16.54 -3.94 0.68
CA ALA A 214 -16.20 -2.77 -0.14
C ALA A 214 -17.26 -1.67 0.02
N GLN A 215 -18.55 -2.03 -0.05
CA GLN A 215 -19.66 -1.08 0.13
C GLN A 215 -19.60 -0.35 1.48
N SER A 216 -19.36 -1.07 2.58
CA SER A 216 -19.27 -0.45 3.92
C SER A 216 -18.04 0.44 4.08
N THR A 217 -16.97 0.17 3.34
CA THR A 217 -15.79 1.05 3.26
C THR A 217 -16.13 2.35 2.54
N LEU A 218 -16.81 2.26 1.39
CA LEU A 218 -17.26 3.43 0.63
C LEU A 218 -18.24 4.29 1.46
N GLU A 219 -19.24 3.67 2.10
CA GLU A 219 -20.21 4.36 2.96
C GLU A 219 -19.54 5.16 4.09
N TYR A 220 -18.48 4.62 4.70
CA TYR A 220 -17.70 5.35 5.71
C TYR A 220 -17.11 6.65 5.15
N TRP A 221 -16.51 6.61 3.95
CA TRP A 221 -15.88 7.79 3.35
C TRP A 221 -16.89 8.74 2.71
N ILE A 222 -18.02 8.24 2.20
CA ILE A 222 -19.16 9.02 1.74
C ILE A 222 -19.70 9.88 2.88
N ASP A 223 -19.93 9.25 4.04
CA ASP A 223 -20.40 9.93 5.24
C ASP A 223 -19.36 10.93 5.78
N PHE A 224 -18.10 10.49 5.89
CA PHE A 224 -17.01 11.34 6.38
C PHE A 224 -16.80 12.60 5.53
N ASN A 225 -16.86 12.47 4.21
CA ASN A 225 -16.63 13.56 3.27
C ASN A 225 -17.90 14.38 2.97
N ASN A 226 -19.05 14.04 3.53
CA ASN A 226 -20.35 14.64 3.20
C ASN A 226 -20.67 14.60 1.69
N THR A 227 -20.24 13.56 0.99
CA THR A 227 -20.54 13.41 -0.46
C THR A 227 -21.99 13.02 -0.69
N SER A 228 -22.49 13.20 -1.93
CA SER A 228 -23.80 12.67 -2.32
C SER A 228 -23.89 11.17 -2.09
N THR A 229 -24.96 10.71 -1.46
CA THR A 229 -25.25 9.26 -1.29
C THR A 229 -25.80 8.62 -2.58
N ASN A 230 -26.15 9.43 -3.58
CA ASN A 230 -26.63 8.99 -4.90
C ASN A 230 -25.51 9.17 -5.92
N PRO A 231 -24.82 8.10 -6.34
CA PRO A 231 -23.70 8.21 -7.27
C PRO A 231 -24.17 8.47 -8.71
N THR A 232 -23.31 9.11 -9.48
CA THR A 232 -23.36 8.98 -10.92
C THR A 232 -22.75 7.64 -11.30
N ILE A 233 -23.42 6.87 -12.16
CA ILE A 233 -22.97 5.52 -12.57
C ILE A 233 -22.71 5.51 -14.06
N SER A 234 -21.58 4.94 -14.47
CA SER A 234 -21.30 4.60 -15.86
C SER A 234 -20.69 3.21 -15.98
N ILE A 235 -20.94 2.52 -17.08
CA ILE A 235 -20.60 1.12 -17.28
C ILE A 235 -19.76 0.98 -18.54
N ASP A 236 -18.68 0.21 -18.48
CA ASP A 236 -17.93 -0.22 -19.64
C ASP A 236 -17.99 -1.74 -19.77
N ASN A 237 -18.60 -2.22 -20.85
CA ASN A 237 -18.73 -3.63 -21.21
C ASN A 237 -17.84 -4.00 -22.40
N SER A 238 -16.98 -3.09 -22.86
CA SER A 238 -16.29 -3.21 -24.15
C SER A 238 -15.07 -4.12 -24.11
N ARG A 239 -14.55 -4.46 -22.91
CA ARG A 239 -13.24 -5.13 -22.75
C ARG A 239 -13.24 -6.21 -21.67
N GLY A 240 -13.73 -7.40 -22.02
CA GLY A 240 -13.68 -8.57 -21.14
C GLY A 240 -14.80 -8.57 -20.10
N ILE A 241 -14.49 -8.30 -18.84
CA ILE A 241 -15.49 -8.23 -17.76
C ILE A 241 -16.12 -6.84 -17.70
N PRO A 242 -17.43 -6.74 -17.34
CA PRO A 242 -18.06 -5.45 -17.11
C PRO A 242 -17.40 -4.68 -15.96
N ILE A 243 -17.22 -3.37 -16.13
CA ILE A 243 -16.73 -2.48 -15.10
C ILE A 243 -17.78 -1.41 -14.86
N GLU A 244 -18.30 -1.35 -13.64
CA GLU A 244 -19.20 -0.32 -13.18
C GLU A 244 -18.38 0.75 -12.43
N TYR A 245 -18.52 2.01 -12.83
CA TYR A 245 -17.85 3.14 -12.21
C TYR A 245 -18.88 4.04 -11.52
N TYR A 246 -18.68 4.21 -10.22
CA TYR A 246 -19.52 5.00 -9.34
C TYR A 246 -18.78 6.25 -8.87
N VAL A 247 -19.41 7.41 -8.94
CA VAL A 247 -18.89 8.68 -8.47
C VAL A 247 -19.84 9.27 -7.43
N TYR A 248 -19.41 9.29 -6.19
CA TYR A 248 -20.08 9.98 -5.10
C TYR A 248 -19.40 11.36 -4.92
N GLY A 249 -19.90 12.34 -5.62
CA GLY A 249 -19.33 13.70 -5.69
C GLY A 249 -19.96 14.67 -4.70
N GLN A 250 -19.63 15.95 -4.87
CA GLN A 250 -20.19 17.07 -4.10
C GLN A 250 -19.85 17.02 -2.60
N GLY A 251 -18.74 16.39 -2.24
CA GLY A 251 -18.23 16.39 -0.87
C GLY A 251 -17.69 17.73 -0.42
N ASP A 252 -17.38 17.83 0.86
CA ASP A 252 -16.66 18.98 1.41
C ASP A 252 -15.36 19.20 0.64
N ALA A 253 -14.94 20.45 0.46
CA ALA A 253 -13.80 20.82 -0.39
C ALA A 253 -13.86 20.24 -1.82
N SER A 254 -15.08 19.93 -2.32
CA SER A 254 -15.35 19.34 -3.63
C SER A 254 -14.69 17.98 -3.88
N VAL A 255 -14.38 17.23 -2.81
CA VAL A 255 -13.83 15.87 -2.96
C VAL A 255 -14.90 14.88 -3.41
N SER A 256 -14.45 13.75 -3.98
CA SER A 256 -15.30 12.61 -4.30
C SER A 256 -14.82 11.32 -3.63
N VAL A 257 -15.74 10.37 -3.52
CA VAL A 257 -15.46 8.96 -3.29
C VAL A 257 -15.84 8.22 -4.57
N GLU A 258 -14.88 7.50 -5.15
CA GLU A 258 -15.07 6.85 -6.43
C GLU A 258 -14.82 5.33 -6.32
N HIS A 259 -15.57 4.57 -7.10
CA HIS A 259 -15.46 3.13 -7.07
C HIS A 259 -15.52 2.52 -8.47
N TYR A 260 -14.48 1.75 -8.82
CA TYR A 260 -14.47 0.89 -10.00
C TYR A 260 -14.74 -0.55 -9.55
N LYS A 261 -15.93 -1.06 -9.89
CA LYS A 261 -16.41 -2.40 -9.56
C LYS A 261 -16.21 -3.30 -10.77
N PHE A 262 -15.23 -4.20 -10.68
CA PHE A 262 -14.91 -5.17 -11.73
C PHE A 262 -15.79 -6.41 -11.55
N ILE A 263 -16.82 -6.58 -12.37
CA ILE A 263 -17.80 -7.68 -12.25
C ILE A 263 -17.16 -9.00 -12.66
N GLY A 264 -17.06 -9.94 -11.72
CA GLY A 264 -16.34 -11.19 -11.91
C GLY A 264 -14.80 -11.05 -11.84
N GLY A 265 -14.29 -9.85 -11.53
CA GLY A 265 -12.86 -9.61 -11.32
C GLY A 265 -12.36 -10.31 -10.07
N ASP A 266 -11.11 -10.78 -10.11
CA ASP A 266 -10.41 -11.51 -9.06
C ASP A 266 -9.52 -10.59 -8.22
N HIS A 267 -8.73 -11.17 -7.29
CA HIS A 267 -7.76 -10.47 -6.44
C HIS A 267 -6.50 -10.11 -7.23
N VAL A 268 -6.51 -8.98 -7.94
CA VAL A 268 -5.41 -8.57 -8.83
C VAL A 268 -5.20 -7.05 -8.83
N TRP A 269 -3.99 -6.61 -9.24
CA TRP A 269 -3.81 -5.28 -9.82
C TRP A 269 -4.37 -5.32 -11.24
N PHE A 270 -5.44 -4.57 -11.52
CA PHE A 270 -6.22 -4.73 -12.74
C PHE A 270 -5.49 -4.25 -13.99
N SER A 271 -5.24 -5.20 -14.91
CA SER A 271 -4.81 -4.90 -16.28
C SER A 271 -5.99 -4.68 -17.24
N THR A 272 -7.19 -5.16 -16.85
CA THR A 272 -8.45 -4.87 -17.58
C THR A 272 -8.72 -3.38 -17.52
N THR A 273 -8.99 -2.77 -18.67
CA THR A 273 -9.13 -1.33 -18.79
C THR A 273 -10.58 -0.87 -18.74
N TYR A 274 -10.83 0.23 -18.05
CA TYR A 274 -12.08 1.00 -18.11
C TYR A 274 -11.89 2.14 -19.11
N LYS A 275 -12.68 2.14 -20.20
CA LYS A 275 -12.60 3.12 -21.31
C LYS A 275 -11.16 3.31 -21.83
N GLY A 276 -10.39 2.23 -21.85
CA GLY A 276 -9.01 2.21 -22.33
C GLY A 276 -7.96 2.52 -21.28
N GLN A 277 -8.32 2.86 -20.04
CA GLN A 277 -7.41 3.16 -18.93
C GLN A 277 -7.24 1.95 -18.01
N ASN A 278 -6.01 1.56 -17.71
CA ASN A 278 -5.69 0.52 -16.74
C ASN A 278 -5.68 1.07 -15.30
N ALA A 279 -5.47 0.20 -14.30
CA ALA A 279 -5.50 0.61 -12.89
C ALA A 279 -4.51 1.74 -12.57
N ALA A 280 -3.32 1.75 -13.15
CA ALA A 280 -2.31 2.79 -12.93
C ALA A 280 -2.82 4.16 -13.40
N GLU A 281 -3.42 4.19 -14.61
CA GLU A 281 -4.02 5.39 -15.18
C GLU A 281 -5.24 5.86 -14.40
N LEU A 282 -6.11 4.94 -13.97
CA LEU A 282 -7.29 5.29 -13.15
C LEU A 282 -6.86 5.87 -11.80
N VAL A 283 -5.85 5.27 -11.15
CA VAL A 283 -5.28 5.76 -9.90
C VAL A 283 -4.74 7.17 -10.05
N TRP A 284 -3.83 7.39 -11.01
CA TRP A 284 -3.22 8.71 -11.19
C TRP A 284 -4.23 9.77 -11.59
N ASN A 285 -5.10 9.49 -12.55
CA ASN A 285 -6.12 10.42 -13.03
C ASN A 285 -7.09 10.84 -11.92
N PHE A 286 -7.28 10.00 -10.91
CA PHE A 286 -8.07 10.37 -9.73
C PHE A 286 -7.25 11.21 -8.76
N VAL A 287 -6.12 10.69 -8.22
CA VAL A 287 -5.41 11.34 -7.11
C VAL A 287 -4.84 12.70 -7.52
N SER A 288 -4.39 12.86 -8.77
CA SER A 288 -3.77 14.10 -9.26
C SER A 288 -4.71 15.30 -9.33
N GLN A 289 -6.02 15.07 -9.25
CA GLN A 289 -7.03 16.15 -9.22
C GLN A 289 -7.02 16.93 -7.89
N TYR A 290 -6.41 16.39 -6.84
CA TYR A 290 -6.54 16.90 -5.49
C TYR A 290 -5.22 17.42 -4.93
N ASP A 291 -5.34 18.34 -4.01
CA ASP A 291 -4.32 18.66 -3.01
C ASP A 291 -4.92 18.51 -1.61
N ILE A 292 -4.12 18.79 -0.57
CA ILE A 292 -4.57 18.68 0.83
C ILE A 292 -5.75 19.60 1.18
N ASN A 293 -6.09 20.58 0.31
CA ASN A 293 -7.24 21.47 0.49
C ASN A 293 -8.49 21.01 -0.28
N GLY A 294 -8.42 19.90 -1.05
CA GLY A 294 -9.52 19.36 -1.85
C GLY A 294 -9.25 19.40 -3.35
N LEU A 295 -10.32 19.54 -4.13
CA LEU A 295 -10.24 19.59 -5.60
C LEU A 295 -9.48 20.85 -6.05
N ARG A 296 -8.53 20.67 -6.99
CA ARG A 296 -7.66 21.73 -7.54
C ARG A 296 -8.31 22.45 -8.69
#